data_c909cea8ce933c871f1fd09a115d2e28
#
_entry.id   c909cea8ce933c871f1fd09a115d2e28
#
_cell.length_a   1.000
_cell.length_b   1.000
_cell.length_c   1.000
_cell.angle_alpha   90.00
_cell.angle_beta   90.00
_cell.angle_gamma   90.00
#
_symmetry.space_group_name_H-M   'P 1'
#
loop_
_entity.id
_entity.type
_entity.pdbx_description
1 polymer ?
#
loop_
_entity_poly.entity_id
_entity_poly.type
_entity_poly.pdbx_seq_one_letter_code
_entity_poly.pdbx_strand_id
1 'polypeptide(L)'
;MSTRNFDLIVLGVGMAAVNAANKCASAGWSVAVVDELPYGGTCALRGCDPKKMLRRGAEIIDAARLMHGKGIEPNDIAINWPDLVAFTQTFTDKMPGRIENGLESNGVTTLHGKARFVGEDTVEIDGEGQFQANHFLIATGAKPRTIDVPGSEHLTDSTEFMRLDALPERILFIGGGFISFEFGHIAARAGSEVCMIDRGERPLKGFDADLVERLVARGEEVGVQLRRRTSLKSIKKDGTDFLVTVETGSETKDLRADLVVHGAGRVAAIDQLDLAAANVEAGDKGVAVNAYLQSTSNPKIYAAGDAADTQGAPLTPVAVFEGKVAASNMLKGNRTKPDYAGVPSAVFTVPELSRVGMLEEEAREAGHDIRVVENDTGDWYSNLRVGESCAATKVIIDKDSDTILGAHLLGPEYGEIINFFGLAIRLGLTTSDLKKMVSVYPSVGSDLGSMLS
;
A
#
# COMPACT_ATOMS: atom_id res chain seq x y z
N MET A 1 20.97 -0.62 -36.81
CA MET A 1 20.06 0.44 -36.33
C MET A 1 20.86 1.35 -35.44
N SER A 2 20.74 2.65 -35.55
CA SER A 2 21.49 3.57 -34.67
C SER A 2 20.87 3.47 -33.25
N THR A 3 21.72 3.15 -32.28
CA THR A 3 21.32 3.14 -30.87
C THR A 3 20.94 4.57 -30.46
N ARG A 4 19.75 4.75 -29.87
CA ARG A 4 19.34 6.05 -29.35
C ARG A 4 19.91 6.22 -27.94
N ASN A 5 20.52 7.38 -27.67
CA ASN A 5 21.15 7.67 -26.38
C ASN A 5 20.34 8.67 -25.58
N PHE A 6 20.22 8.40 -24.26
CA PHE A 6 19.59 9.27 -23.28
C PHE A 6 20.54 9.56 -22.10
N ASP A 7 20.29 10.62 -21.37
CA ASP A 7 20.95 10.84 -20.07
C ASP A 7 20.37 9.91 -19.02
N LEU A 8 19.04 9.64 -19.09
CA LEU A 8 18.33 8.76 -18.19
C LEU A 8 17.27 7.93 -18.92
N ILE A 9 17.27 6.63 -18.67
CA ILE A 9 16.13 5.76 -18.98
C ILE A 9 15.52 5.26 -17.66
N VAL A 10 14.19 5.40 -17.51
CA VAL A 10 13.43 4.95 -16.35
C VAL A 10 12.62 3.71 -16.72
N LEU A 11 12.81 2.62 -16.00
CA LEU A 11 12.12 1.35 -16.18
C LEU A 11 10.94 1.25 -15.23
N GLY A 12 9.72 1.18 -15.78
CA GLY A 12 8.44 1.32 -15.08
C GLY A 12 7.95 2.77 -15.07
N VAL A 13 6.62 2.99 -15.09
CA VAL A 13 5.99 4.32 -15.06
C VAL A 13 4.96 4.41 -13.94
N GLY A 14 5.44 4.08 -12.72
CA GLY A 14 4.75 4.33 -11.46
C GLY A 14 5.15 5.67 -10.83
N MET A 15 4.75 5.90 -9.58
CA MET A 15 4.90 7.20 -8.93
C MET A 15 6.36 7.60 -8.67
N ALA A 16 7.26 6.65 -8.39
CA ALA A 16 8.70 6.93 -8.29
C ALA A 16 9.26 7.42 -9.63
N ALA A 17 8.93 6.70 -10.70
CA ALA A 17 9.36 6.97 -12.06
C ALA A 17 8.93 8.35 -12.55
N VAL A 18 7.64 8.67 -12.46
CA VAL A 18 7.07 9.95 -12.91
C VAL A 18 7.76 11.14 -12.22
N ASN A 19 7.99 11.03 -10.91
CA ASN A 19 8.64 12.11 -10.15
C ASN A 19 10.13 12.26 -10.51
N ALA A 20 10.84 11.15 -10.71
CA ALA A 20 12.24 11.16 -11.08
C ALA A 20 12.42 11.69 -12.52
N ALA A 21 11.65 11.18 -13.48
CA ALA A 21 11.71 11.58 -14.88
C ALA A 21 11.46 13.07 -15.05
N ASN A 22 10.37 13.58 -14.47
CA ASN A 22 10.06 15.01 -14.53
C ASN A 22 11.16 15.88 -13.91
N LYS A 23 11.76 15.45 -12.80
CA LYS A 23 12.82 16.21 -12.13
C LYS A 23 14.10 16.25 -12.99
N CYS A 24 14.49 15.16 -13.62
CA CYS A 24 15.65 15.10 -14.49
C CYS A 24 15.42 15.87 -15.80
N ALA A 25 14.26 15.72 -16.42
CA ALA A 25 13.89 16.48 -17.63
C ALA A 25 13.86 18.00 -17.37
N SER A 26 13.28 18.42 -16.23
CA SER A 26 13.30 19.84 -15.82
C SER A 26 14.71 20.39 -15.57
N ALA A 27 15.69 19.52 -15.33
CA ALA A 27 17.11 19.89 -15.21
C ALA A 27 17.84 19.89 -16.56
N GLY A 28 17.14 19.63 -17.67
CA GLY A 28 17.69 19.67 -19.01
C GLY A 28 18.24 18.34 -19.53
N TRP A 29 18.03 17.24 -18.83
CA TRP A 29 18.43 15.92 -19.31
C TRP A 29 17.49 15.38 -20.38
N SER A 30 18.04 14.62 -21.32
CA SER A 30 17.27 13.77 -22.23
C SER A 30 16.81 12.53 -21.47
N VAL A 31 15.49 12.39 -21.28
CA VAL A 31 14.88 11.34 -20.45
C VAL A 31 13.92 10.51 -21.29
N ALA A 32 14.02 9.19 -21.17
CA ALA A 32 12.99 8.26 -21.63
C ALA A 32 12.40 7.49 -20.46
N VAL A 33 11.11 7.15 -20.55
CA VAL A 33 10.43 6.22 -19.64
C VAL A 33 9.84 5.06 -20.43
N VAL A 34 9.80 3.87 -19.84
CA VAL A 34 9.23 2.69 -20.49
C VAL A 34 8.42 1.85 -19.51
N ASP A 35 7.25 1.39 -19.96
CA ASP A 35 6.42 0.41 -19.25
C ASP A 35 5.72 -0.50 -20.26
N GLU A 36 5.54 -1.77 -19.93
CA GLU A 36 4.71 -2.71 -20.69
C GLU A 36 3.22 -2.53 -20.41
N LEU A 37 2.88 -1.93 -19.26
CA LEU A 37 1.53 -1.68 -18.79
C LEU A 37 1.15 -0.21 -18.99
N PRO A 38 -0.15 0.12 -18.95
CA PRO A 38 -0.59 1.50 -18.99
C PRO A 38 0.06 2.36 -17.90
N TYR A 39 0.49 3.57 -18.24
CA TYR A 39 1.20 4.50 -17.37
C TYR A 39 0.37 4.91 -16.14
N GLY A 40 1.01 4.93 -14.97
CA GLY A 40 0.38 5.24 -13.68
C GLY A 40 0.71 4.23 -12.58
N GLY A 41 1.20 3.06 -12.98
CA GLY A 41 1.62 2.02 -12.04
C GLY A 41 0.48 1.46 -11.19
N THR A 42 0.85 0.85 -10.08
CA THR A 42 -0.12 0.21 -9.17
C THR A 42 -1.03 1.24 -8.50
N CYS A 43 -0.49 2.34 -7.98
CA CYS A 43 -1.24 3.29 -7.16
C CYS A 43 -2.45 3.86 -7.89
N ALA A 44 -2.23 4.48 -9.06
CA ALA A 44 -3.28 5.19 -9.79
C ALA A 44 -4.26 4.27 -10.52
N LEU A 45 -3.84 3.05 -10.88
CA LEU A 45 -4.64 2.20 -11.78
C LEU A 45 -5.13 0.90 -11.16
N ARG A 46 -4.37 0.34 -10.20
CA ARG A 46 -4.52 -1.04 -9.73
C ARG A 46 -4.35 -1.19 -8.22
N GLY A 47 -4.47 -0.09 -7.45
CA GLY A 47 -4.20 -0.09 -6.02
C GLY A 47 -4.90 1.02 -5.26
N CYS A 48 -4.14 1.99 -4.74
CA CYS A 48 -4.60 2.96 -3.76
C CYS A 48 -5.85 3.73 -4.18
N ASP A 49 -5.80 4.40 -5.34
CA ASP A 49 -6.85 5.31 -5.76
C ASP A 49 -8.16 4.58 -6.12
N PRO A 50 -8.17 3.57 -7.03
CA PRO A 50 -9.40 2.85 -7.35
C PRO A 50 -9.98 2.12 -6.14
N LYS A 51 -9.14 1.52 -5.29
CA LYS A 51 -9.60 0.86 -4.07
C LYS A 51 -10.27 1.84 -3.10
N LYS A 52 -9.72 3.05 -2.94
CA LYS A 52 -10.32 4.09 -2.08
C LYS A 52 -11.68 4.55 -2.59
N MET A 53 -11.88 4.55 -3.92
CA MET A 53 -13.20 4.82 -4.53
C MET A 53 -14.20 3.68 -4.24
N LEU A 54 -13.79 2.41 -4.37
CA LEU A 54 -14.64 1.27 -3.99
C LEU A 54 -14.98 1.29 -2.49
N ARG A 55 -14.00 1.62 -1.64
CA ARG A 55 -14.20 1.75 -0.19
C ARG A 55 -15.31 2.76 0.16
N ARG A 56 -15.49 3.82 -0.64
CA ARG A 56 -16.54 4.82 -0.39
C ARG A 56 -17.94 4.21 -0.33
N GLY A 57 -18.22 3.20 -1.15
CA GLY A 57 -19.47 2.44 -1.06
C GLY A 57 -19.64 1.76 0.31
N ALA A 58 -18.58 1.09 0.77
CA ALA A 58 -18.57 0.42 2.07
C ALA A 58 -18.74 1.41 3.24
N GLU A 59 -18.11 2.59 3.18
CA GLU A 59 -18.27 3.66 4.18
C GLU A 59 -19.72 4.13 4.30
N ILE A 60 -20.40 4.32 3.18
CA ILE A 60 -21.81 4.77 3.16
C ILE A 60 -22.72 3.72 3.77
N ILE A 61 -22.56 2.44 3.39
CA ILE A 61 -23.34 1.34 3.95
C ILE A 61 -23.12 1.24 5.46
N ASP A 62 -21.85 1.28 5.90
CA ASP A 62 -21.50 1.18 7.31
C ASP A 62 -22.07 2.36 8.10
N ALA A 63 -21.88 3.59 7.62
CA ALA A 63 -22.42 4.80 8.26
C ALA A 63 -23.95 4.75 8.40
N ALA A 64 -24.67 4.28 7.37
CA ALA A 64 -26.11 4.13 7.44
C ALA A 64 -26.54 3.09 8.48
N ARG A 65 -25.84 1.94 8.54
CA ARG A 65 -26.10 0.88 9.53
C ARG A 65 -25.81 1.35 10.96
N LEU A 66 -24.71 2.06 11.19
CA LEU A 66 -24.35 2.62 12.51
C LEU A 66 -25.36 3.66 13.01
N MET A 67 -26.04 4.35 12.11
CA MET A 67 -27.07 5.35 12.42
C MET A 67 -28.49 4.78 12.46
N HIS A 68 -28.65 3.45 12.30
CA HIS A 68 -29.96 2.81 12.46
C HIS A 68 -30.52 3.03 13.86
N GLY A 69 -31.80 3.41 13.94
CA GLY A 69 -32.44 3.81 15.20
C GLY A 69 -31.96 5.13 15.80
N LYS A 70 -31.05 5.84 15.09
CA LYS A 70 -30.53 7.18 15.48
C LYS A 70 -30.95 8.25 14.48
N GLY A 71 -32.08 8.07 13.81
CA GLY A 71 -32.62 8.98 12.82
C GLY A 71 -32.41 8.59 11.37
N ILE A 72 -31.73 7.49 11.10
CA ILE A 72 -31.55 6.92 9.76
C ILE A 72 -32.16 5.49 9.75
N GLU A 73 -33.01 5.25 8.75
CA GLU A 73 -33.53 3.91 8.46
C GLU A 73 -32.82 3.38 7.20
N PRO A 74 -31.87 2.47 7.34
CA PRO A 74 -31.01 2.01 6.23
C PRO A 74 -31.69 0.93 5.36
N ASN A 75 -33.01 0.89 5.32
CA ASN A 75 -33.75 -0.07 4.52
C ASN A 75 -33.43 0.16 3.03
N ASP A 76 -33.17 -0.91 2.30
CA ASP A 76 -32.90 -0.92 0.86
C ASP A 76 -31.60 -0.21 0.39
N ILE A 77 -30.71 0.20 1.31
CA ILE A 77 -29.40 0.70 0.91
C ILE A 77 -28.48 -0.49 0.59
N ALA A 78 -28.07 -0.60 -0.66
CA ALA A 78 -27.17 -1.64 -1.13
C ALA A 78 -26.12 -1.08 -2.09
N ILE A 79 -24.98 -1.75 -2.22
CA ILE A 79 -23.98 -1.44 -3.23
C ILE A 79 -24.40 -2.15 -4.53
N ASN A 80 -24.63 -1.36 -5.58
CA ASN A 80 -24.64 -1.87 -6.95
C ASN A 80 -23.17 -1.97 -7.40
N TRP A 81 -22.61 -3.17 -7.36
CA TRP A 81 -21.19 -3.38 -7.63
C TRP A 81 -20.78 -2.95 -9.05
N PRO A 82 -21.49 -3.32 -10.14
CA PRO A 82 -21.17 -2.86 -11.48
C PRO A 82 -21.08 -1.33 -11.60
N ASP A 83 -22.05 -0.62 -11.02
CA ASP A 83 -22.08 0.85 -11.07
C ASP A 83 -20.92 1.46 -10.28
N LEU A 84 -20.55 0.85 -9.13
CA LEU A 84 -19.43 1.31 -8.31
C LEU A 84 -18.09 1.09 -9.02
N VAL A 85 -17.92 -0.05 -9.70
CA VAL A 85 -16.76 -0.32 -10.56
C VAL A 85 -16.71 0.66 -11.73
N ALA A 86 -17.83 0.89 -12.42
CA ALA A 86 -17.92 1.87 -13.52
C ALA A 86 -17.58 3.29 -13.03
N PHE A 87 -18.03 3.69 -11.84
CA PHE A 87 -17.63 4.95 -11.24
C PHE A 87 -16.12 5.02 -11.03
N THR A 88 -15.48 3.95 -10.54
CA THR A 88 -14.03 3.86 -10.35
C THR A 88 -13.29 3.99 -11.69
N GLN A 89 -13.81 3.39 -12.75
CA GLN A 89 -13.24 3.48 -14.10
C GLN A 89 -13.26 4.91 -14.65
N THR A 90 -14.20 5.77 -14.23
CA THR A 90 -14.18 7.20 -14.63
C THR A 90 -12.89 7.92 -14.27
N PHE A 91 -12.18 7.43 -13.25
CA PHE A 91 -10.85 7.91 -12.84
C PHE A 91 -9.73 7.12 -13.56
N THR A 92 -9.73 5.79 -13.43
CA THR A 92 -8.62 4.95 -13.88
C THR A 92 -8.39 5.00 -15.39
N ASP A 93 -9.45 5.10 -16.21
CA ASP A 93 -9.34 5.09 -17.67
C ASP A 93 -8.68 6.37 -18.23
N LYS A 94 -8.77 7.47 -17.49
CA LYS A 94 -8.20 8.76 -17.89
C LYS A 94 -6.74 8.94 -17.44
N MET A 95 -6.30 8.17 -16.44
CA MET A 95 -5.00 8.39 -15.81
C MET A 95 -3.82 8.07 -16.71
N PRO A 96 -3.80 6.98 -17.52
CA PRO A 96 -2.67 6.70 -18.39
C PRO A 96 -2.37 7.86 -19.33
N GLY A 97 -3.35 8.33 -20.07
CA GLY A 97 -3.19 9.46 -21.00
C GLY A 97 -2.82 10.78 -20.30
N ARG A 98 -3.33 11.02 -19.09
CA ARG A 98 -2.95 12.21 -18.31
C ARG A 98 -1.47 12.17 -17.90
N ILE A 99 -0.98 11.02 -17.48
CA ILE A 99 0.40 10.84 -17.05
C ILE A 99 1.34 10.93 -18.24
N GLU A 100 1.00 10.25 -19.34
CA GLU A 100 1.77 10.28 -20.58
C GLU A 100 1.89 11.69 -21.15
N ASN A 101 0.75 12.37 -21.36
CA ASN A 101 0.73 13.77 -21.81
C ASN A 101 1.51 14.71 -20.87
N GLY A 102 1.47 14.46 -19.56
CA GLY A 102 2.23 15.23 -18.57
C GLY A 102 3.74 15.03 -18.71
N LEU A 103 4.18 13.81 -18.95
CA LEU A 103 5.59 13.48 -19.21
C LEU A 103 6.08 14.09 -20.52
N GLU A 104 5.33 13.91 -21.62
CA GLU A 104 5.65 14.47 -22.94
C GLU A 104 5.71 16.01 -22.92
N SER A 105 4.78 16.66 -22.21
CA SER A 105 4.77 18.12 -22.04
C SER A 105 6.03 18.65 -21.35
N ASN A 106 6.71 17.80 -20.56
CA ASN A 106 7.98 18.11 -19.92
C ASN A 106 9.19 17.63 -20.74
N GLY A 107 8.99 17.19 -21.99
CA GLY A 107 10.06 16.75 -22.88
C GLY A 107 10.59 15.34 -22.60
N VAL A 108 9.85 14.53 -21.85
CA VAL A 108 10.19 13.12 -21.62
C VAL A 108 9.71 12.28 -22.79
N THR A 109 10.58 11.42 -23.34
CA THR A 109 10.21 10.43 -24.36
C THR A 109 9.47 9.27 -23.71
N THR A 110 8.29 8.94 -24.21
CA THR A 110 7.46 7.82 -23.73
C THR A 110 7.63 6.61 -24.65
N LEU A 111 7.91 5.44 -24.08
CA LEU A 111 8.13 4.18 -24.78
C LEU A 111 7.24 3.09 -24.16
N HIS A 112 6.68 2.23 -25.02
CA HIS A 112 5.80 1.14 -24.57
C HIS A 112 6.40 -0.21 -24.97
N GLY A 113 6.51 -1.12 -24.01
CA GLY A 113 7.01 -2.47 -24.22
C GLY A 113 7.74 -3.04 -23.02
N LYS A 114 8.06 -4.30 -23.09
CA LYS A 114 8.92 -4.95 -22.08
C LYS A 114 10.35 -4.53 -22.28
N ALA A 115 10.96 -4.04 -21.20
CA ALA A 115 12.37 -3.65 -21.21
C ALA A 115 13.20 -4.74 -20.51
N ARG A 116 14.37 -5.06 -21.06
CA ARG A 116 15.39 -5.90 -20.42
C ARG A 116 16.79 -5.36 -20.70
N PHE A 117 17.69 -5.53 -19.77
CA PHE A 117 19.09 -5.21 -19.99
C PHE A 117 19.73 -6.22 -20.96
N VAL A 118 20.55 -5.70 -21.84
CA VAL A 118 21.39 -6.51 -22.77
C VAL A 118 22.86 -6.13 -22.62
N GLY A 119 23.20 -5.28 -21.67
CA GLY A 119 24.53 -4.80 -21.32
C GLY A 119 24.47 -3.86 -20.12
N GLU A 120 25.63 -3.44 -19.61
CA GLU A 120 25.74 -2.59 -18.38
C GLU A 120 25.09 -1.21 -18.53
N ASP A 121 24.90 -0.73 -19.77
CA ASP A 121 24.35 0.57 -20.10
C ASP A 121 23.38 0.52 -21.28
N THR A 122 22.86 -0.65 -21.60
CA THR A 122 21.99 -0.87 -22.76
C THR A 122 20.78 -1.69 -22.38
N VAL A 123 19.60 -1.21 -22.74
CA VAL A 123 18.33 -1.94 -22.65
C VAL A 123 17.77 -2.19 -24.03
N GLU A 124 17.12 -3.35 -24.17
CA GLU A 124 16.27 -3.69 -25.30
C GLU A 124 14.82 -3.54 -24.88
N ILE A 125 14.02 -2.89 -25.72
CA ILE A 125 12.59 -2.68 -25.50
C ILE A 125 11.85 -3.37 -26.64
N ASP A 126 10.93 -4.27 -26.30
CA ASP A 126 10.15 -5.03 -27.28
C ASP A 126 9.42 -4.08 -28.25
N GLY A 127 9.60 -4.29 -29.54
CA GLY A 127 9.00 -3.48 -30.59
C GLY A 127 9.70 -2.14 -30.88
N GLU A 128 10.58 -1.66 -30.00
CA GLU A 128 11.26 -0.36 -30.11
C GLU A 128 12.75 -0.45 -30.45
N GLY A 129 13.41 -1.56 -30.05
CA GLY A 129 14.83 -1.82 -30.29
C GLY A 129 15.73 -1.53 -29.09
N GLN A 130 17.00 -1.21 -29.34
CA GLN A 130 18.00 -1.01 -28.30
C GLN A 130 18.28 0.46 -28.02
N PHE A 131 18.43 0.78 -26.72
CA PHE A 131 18.67 2.13 -26.20
C PHE A 131 19.81 2.11 -25.20
N GLN A 132 20.63 3.15 -25.22
CA GLN A 132 21.70 3.38 -24.24
C GLN A 132 21.40 4.59 -23.36
N ALA A 133 21.91 4.58 -22.13
CA ALA A 133 21.81 5.73 -21.26
C ALA A 133 23.05 5.88 -20.34
N ASN A 134 23.28 7.12 -19.92
CA ASN A 134 24.27 7.43 -18.91
C ASN A 134 23.84 6.91 -17.54
N HIS A 135 22.51 6.95 -17.26
CA HIS A 135 21.91 6.46 -16.02
C HIS A 135 20.63 5.68 -16.31
N PHE A 136 20.30 4.74 -15.40
CA PHE A 136 19.03 4.04 -15.37
C PHE A 136 18.40 4.18 -13.99
N LEU A 137 17.06 4.28 -13.97
CA LEU A 137 16.28 4.15 -12.74
C LEU A 137 15.35 2.96 -12.87
N ILE A 138 15.54 1.93 -12.02
CA ILE A 138 14.62 0.82 -11.89
C ILE A 138 13.52 1.23 -10.92
N ALA A 139 12.29 1.39 -11.44
CA ALA A 139 11.10 1.81 -10.70
C ALA A 139 9.86 1.00 -11.09
N THR A 140 10.08 -0.29 -11.35
CA THR A 140 9.07 -1.26 -11.81
C THR A 140 8.07 -1.66 -10.73
N GLY A 141 8.30 -1.24 -9.49
CA GLY A 141 7.40 -1.49 -8.37
C GLY A 141 7.37 -2.95 -7.93
N ALA A 142 6.19 -3.43 -7.52
CA ALA A 142 5.99 -4.78 -7.04
C ALA A 142 4.83 -5.47 -7.75
N LYS A 143 4.86 -6.82 -7.74
CA LYS A 143 3.82 -7.72 -8.26
C LYS A 143 3.36 -8.70 -7.17
N PRO A 144 2.21 -9.37 -7.33
CA PRO A 144 1.81 -10.44 -6.42
C PRO A 144 2.90 -11.51 -6.29
N ARG A 145 3.12 -11.99 -5.08
CA ARG A 145 4.02 -13.12 -4.80
C ARG A 145 3.45 -14.38 -5.41
N THR A 146 4.25 -15.19 -6.06
CA THR A 146 3.82 -16.53 -6.50
C THR A 146 3.49 -17.41 -5.29
N ILE A 147 2.36 -18.11 -5.35
CA ILE A 147 1.98 -19.14 -4.39
C ILE A 147 2.12 -20.47 -5.08
N ASP A 148 3.05 -21.27 -4.60
CA ASP A 148 3.36 -22.59 -5.19
C ASP A 148 2.51 -23.67 -4.51
N VAL A 149 1.25 -23.77 -4.96
CA VAL A 149 0.30 -24.84 -4.56
C VAL A 149 -0.50 -25.27 -5.79
N PRO A 150 -0.95 -26.53 -5.85
CA PRO A 150 -1.83 -26.99 -6.93
C PRO A 150 -3.09 -26.13 -7.03
N GLY A 151 -3.40 -25.63 -8.23
CA GLY A 151 -4.57 -24.79 -8.50
C GLY A 151 -4.35 -23.29 -8.22
N SER A 152 -3.11 -22.87 -8.00
CA SER A 152 -2.80 -21.43 -7.77
C SER A 152 -3.14 -20.54 -8.98
N GLU A 153 -3.28 -21.09 -10.17
CA GLU A 153 -3.77 -20.41 -11.37
C GLU A 153 -5.22 -19.93 -11.27
N HIS A 154 -5.97 -20.38 -10.27
CA HIS A 154 -7.34 -19.95 -9.99
C HIS A 154 -7.41 -18.76 -9.00
N LEU A 155 -6.26 -18.26 -8.53
CA LEU A 155 -6.22 -17.09 -7.66
C LEU A 155 -6.50 -15.83 -8.46
N THR A 156 -7.44 -15.05 -7.98
CA THR A 156 -7.72 -13.69 -8.45
C THR A 156 -6.81 -12.70 -7.72
N ASP A 157 -6.07 -11.88 -8.44
CA ASP A 157 -5.26 -10.84 -7.82
C ASP A 157 -6.07 -9.56 -7.48
N SER A 158 -5.42 -8.60 -6.81
CA SER A 158 -6.07 -7.35 -6.42
C SER A 158 -6.49 -6.48 -7.62
N THR A 159 -5.83 -6.60 -8.75
CA THR A 159 -6.17 -5.87 -9.98
C THR A 159 -7.44 -6.41 -10.61
N GLU A 160 -7.52 -7.74 -10.69
CA GLU A 160 -8.69 -8.46 -11.21
C GLU A 160 -9.89 -8.25 -10.30
N PHE A 161 -9.70 -8.32 -8.97
CA PHE A 161 -10.77 -8.09 -8.00
C PHE A 161 -11.47 -6.73 -8.20
N MET A 162 -10.72 -5.66 -8.42
CA MET A 162 -11.28 -4.32 -8.64
C MET A 162 -12.02 -4.15 -9.97
N ARG A 163 -11.96 -5.14 -10.85
CA ARG A 163 -12.60 -5.13 -12.18
C ARG A 163 -13.69 -6.18 -12.33
N LEU A 164 -14.05 -6.88 -11.25
CA LEU A 164 -15.12 -7.86 -11.28
C LEU A 164 -16.44 -7.20 -11.71
N ASP A 165 -17.13 -7.83 -12.64
CA ASP A 165 -18.46 -7.39 -13.09
C ASP A 165 -19.52 -7.57 -12.00
N ALA A 166 -19.33 -8.52 -11.08
CA ALA A 166 -20.19 -8.76 -9.93
C ALA A 166 -19.37 -9.36 -8.80
N LEU A 167 -19.72 -9.04 -7.54
CA LEU A 167 -19.18 -9.75 -6.40
C LEU A 167 -19.93 -11.06 -6.20
N PRO A 168 -19.22 -12.20 -6.06
CA PRO A 168 -19.85 -13.46 -5.73
C PRO A 168 -20.27 -13.54 -4.26
N GLU A 169 -21.09 -14.54 -3.94
CA GLU A 169 -21.63 -14.71 -2.59
C GLU A 169 -20.55 -15.04 -1.56
N ARG A 170 -19.62 -15.98 -1.90
CA ARG A 170 -18.58 -16.48 -0.97
C ARG A 170 -17.18 -16.16 -1.48
N ILE A 171 -16.45 -15.35 -0.74
CA ILE A 171 -15.10 -14.93 -1.12
C ILE A 171 -14.11 -15.41 -0.05
N LEU A 172 -13.07 -16.14 -0.50
CA LEU A 172 -11.96 -16.54 0.34
C LEU A 172 -10.70 -15.73 0.02
N PHE A 173 -10.19 -14.99 1.00
CA PHE A 173 -8.92 -14.27 0.88
C PHE A 173 -7.77 -15.07 1.47
N ILE A 174 -6.66 -15.15 0.73
CA ILE A 174 -5.43 -15.84 1.14
C ILE A 174 -4.43 -14.81 1.65
N GLY A 175 -4.14 -14.85 2.96
CA GLY A 175 -3.22 -13.95 3.66
C GLY A 175 -3.94 -12.91 4.52
N GLY A 176 -3.38 -12.62 5.70
CA GLY A 176 -3.88 -11.64 6.68
C GLY A 176 -3.23 -10.26 6.53
N GLY A 177 -2.92 -9.84 5.30
CA GLY A 177 -2.35 -8.54 4.99
C GLY A 177 -3.39 -7.47 4.66
N PHE A 178 -2.91 -6.25 4.40
CA PHE A 178 -3.78 -5.10 4.12
C PHE A 178 -4.70 -5.30 2.91
N ILE A 179 -4.27 -6.03 1.86
CA ILE A 179 -5.11 -6.32 0.68
C ILE A 179 -6.36 -7.09 1.10
N SER A 180 -6.19 -8.19 1.85
CA SER A 180 -7.32 -9.01 2.31
C SER A 180 -8.25 -8.23 3.23
N PHE A 181 -7.69 -7.48 4.19
CA PHE A 181 -8.50 -6.70 5.12
C PHE A 181 -9.31 -5.62 4.42
N GLU A 182 -8.69 -4.84 3.54
CA GLU A 182 -9.38 -3.75 2.85
C GLU A 182 -10.47 -4.26 1.90
N PHE A 183 -10.14 -5.21 1.03
CA PHE A 183 -11.13 -5.78 0.11
C PHE A 183 -12.18 -6.64 0.83
N GLY A 184 -11.80 -7.37 1.88
CA GLY A 184 -12.74 -8.12 2.68
C GLY A 184 -13.77 -7.23 3.38
N HIS A 185 -13.33 -6.08 3.94
CA HIS A 185 -14.25 -5.09 4.52
C HIS A 185 -15.17 -4.44 3.47
N ILE A 186 -14.69 -4.25 2.24
CA ILE A 186 -15.51 -3.73 1.13
C ILE A 186 -16.52 -4.80 0.70
N ALA A 187 -16.08 -6.03 0.47
CA ALA A 187 -16.93 -7.13 -0.02
C ALA A 187 -18.04 -7.51 0.97
N ALA A 188 -17.72 -7.59 2.26
CA ALA A 188 -18.70 -7.89 3.30
C ALA A 188 -19.81 -6.84 3.38
N ARG A 189 -19.47 -5.56 3.19
CA ARG A 189 -20.47 -4.49 3.17
C ARG A 189 -21.26 -4.44 1.88
N ALA A 190 -20.71 -4.99 0.81
CA ALA A 190 -21.41 -5.20 -0.46
C ALA A 190 -22.30 -6.46 -0.45
N GLY A 191 -22.27 -7.27 0.63
CA GLY A 191 -23.18 -8.41 0.85
C GLY A 191 -22.54 -9.78 0.66
N SER A 192 -21.25 -9.88 0.37
CA SER A 192 -20.56 -11.18 0.27
C SER A 192 -20.23 -11.76 1.65
N GLU A 193 -20.29 -13.08 1.78
CA GLU A 193 -19.69 -13.82 2.88
C GLU A 193 -18.17 -13.86 2.70
N VAL A 194 -17.44 -13.34 3.66
CA VAL A 194 -15.98 -13.20 3.57
C VAL A 194 -15.28 -14.11 4.57
N CYS A 195 -14.40 -14.98 4.08
CA CYS A 195 -13.45 -15.73 4.88
C CYS A 195 -12.02 -15.30 4.52
N MET A 196 -11.18 -15.08 5.52
CA MET A 196 -9.75 -14.85 5.35
C MET A 196 -8.99 -15.98 6.02
N ILE A 197 -7.93 -16.48 5.40
CA ILE A 197 -7.00 -17.39 6.04
C ILE A 197 -5.62 -16.75 6.16
N ASP A 198 -4.99 -16.87 7.31
CA ASP A 198 -3.60 -16.46 7.52
C ASP A 198 -2.81 -17.61 8.16
N ARG A 199 -1.65 -17.91 7.57
CA ARG A 199 -0.71 -18.90 8.13
C ARG A 199 -0.11 -18.46 9.47
N GLY A 200 -0.12 -17.17 9.76
CA GLY A 200 0.38 -16.58 11.00
C GLY A 200 -0.67 -16.58 12.11
N GLU A 201 -0.19 -16.31 13.30
CA GLU A 201 -1.02 -16.04 14.49
C GLU A 201 -1.62 -14.65 14.44
N ARG A 202 -0.82 -13.66 14.03
CA ARG A 202 -1.13 -12.24 14.07
C ARG A 202 -1.23 -11.69 12.65
N PRO A 203 -2.41 -11.28 12.20
CA PRO A 203 -2.56 -10.55 10.94
C PRO A 203 -2.00 -9.13 11.07
N LEU A 204 -1.84 -8.41 9.96
CA LEU A 204 -1.36 -7.02 9.93
C LEU A 204 -0.15 -6.76 10.83
N LYS A 205 0.85 -7.63 10.78
CA LYS A 205 2.01 -7.70 11.72
C LYS A 205 2.74 -6.38 11.95
N GLY A 206 2.66 -5.45 11.01
CA GLY A 206 3.28 -4.13 11.15
C GLY A 206 2.45 -3.14 12.00
N PHE A 207 1.26 -3.51 12.48
CA PHE A 207 0.37 -2.64 13.26
C PHE A 207 0.29 -3.11 14.71
N ASP A 208 -0.15 -2.22 15.61
CA ASP A 208 -0.33 -2.53 17.02
C ASP A 208 -1.30 -3.71 17.21
N ALA A 209 -0.91 -4.68 18.05
CA ALA A 209 -1.64 -5.93 18.21
C ALA A 209 -3.06 -5.73 18.77
N ASP A 210 -3.18 -4.86 19.79
CA ASP A 210 -4.45 -4.65 20.48
C ASP A 210 -5.46 -3.97 19.57
N LEU A 211 -5.00 -3.01 18.76
CA LEU A 211 -5.85 -2.33 17.77
C LEU A 211 -6.23 -3.28 16.61
N VAL A 212 -5.32 -4.18 16.21
CA VAL A 212 -5.63 -5.22 15.21
C VAL A 212 -6.70 -6.18 15.73
N GLU A 213 -6.63 -6.60 17.01
CA GLU A 213 -7.66 -7.47 17.58
C GLU A 213 -9.03 -6.78 17.64
N ARG A 214 -9.09 -5.49 17.99
CA ARG A 214 -10.33 -4.71 17.92
C ARG A 214 -10.88 -4.64 16.49
N LEU A 215 -10.02 -4.43 15.49
CA LEU A 215 -10.42 -4.42 14.08
C LEU A 215 -10.92 -5.80 13.61
N VAL A 216 -10.29 -6.89 14.05
CA VAL A 216 -10.75 -8.27 13.75
C VAL A 216 -12.13 -8.51 14.32
N ALA A 217 -12.35 -8.15 15.60
CA ALA A 217 -13.67 -8.26 16.22
C ALA A 217 -14.74 -7.46 15.46
N ARG A 218 -14.43 -6.23 15.05
CA ARG A 218 -15.31 -5.40 14.19
C ARG A 218 -15.56 -6.05 12.83
N GLY A 219 -14.55 -6.71 12.27
CA GLY A 219 -14.68 -7.50 11.05
C GLY A 219 -15.70 -8.64 11.18
N GLU A 220 -15.65 -9.37 12.29
CA GLU A 220 -16.61 -10.47 12.57
C GLU A 220 -18.05 -9.96 12.66
N GLU A 221 -18.27 -8.81 13.30
CA GLU A 221 -19.60 -8.17 13.39
C GLU A 221 -20.19 -7.84 12.00
N VAL A 222 -19.37 -7.58 11.01
CA VAL A 222 -19.80 -7.24 9.64
C VAL A 222 -19.71 -8.39 8.64
N GLY A 223 -19.41 -9.61 9.11
CA GLY A 223 -19.40 -10.82 8.30
C GLY A 223 -18.05 -11.20 7.71
N VAL A 224 -16.96 -10.70 8.25
CA VAL A 224 -15.58 -11.09 7.87
C VAL A 224 -15.04 -12.10 8.88
N GLN A 225 -14.86 -13.35 8.50
CA GLN A 225 -14.27 -14.40 9.33
C GLN A 225 -12.77 -14.51 9.08
N LEU A 226 -11.96 -14.46 10.14
CA LEU A 226 -10.51 -14.68 10.05
C LEU A 226 -10.12 -16.05 10.64
N ARG A 227 -9.46 -16.89 9.86
CA ARG A 227 -8.88 -18.18 10.28
C ARG A 227 -7.37 -18.05 10.36
N ARG A 228 -6.84 -17.94 11.56
CA ARG A 228 -5.42 -17.86 11.87
C ARG A 228 -4.76 -19.25 11.81
N ARG A 229 -3.42 -19.29 11.72
CA ARG A 229 -2.61 -20.53 11.66
C ARG A 229 -3.12 -21.49 10.58
N THR A 230 -3.69 -20.93 9.50
CA THR A 230 -4.33 -21.69 8.44
C THR A 230 -3.61 -21.44 7.12
N SER A 231 -3.09 -22.50 6.53
CA SER A 231 -2.30 -22.48 5.29
C SER A 231 -3.11 -23.02 4.11
N LEU A 232 -3.00 -22.39 2.96
CA LEU A 232 -3.52 -22.90 1.70
C LEU A 232 -2.71 -24.14 1.26
N LYS A 233 -3.38 -25.22 0.85
CA LYS A 233 -2.75 -26.44 0.31
C LYS A 233 -3.05 -26.66 -1.15
N SER A 234 -4.28 -26.46 -1.58
CA SER A 234 -4.68 -26.57 -2.99
C SER A 234 -5.99 -25.86 -3.27
N ILE A 235 -6.21 -25.53 -4.54
CA ILE A 235 -7.47 -25.02 -5.05
C ILE A 235 -7.92 -25.94 -6.16
N LYS A 236 -9.14 -26.44 -6.09
CA LYS A 236 -9.72 -27.29 -7.13
C LYS A 236 -11.03 -26.67 -7.62
N LYS A 237 -11.17 -26.51 -8.92
CA LYS A 237 -12.43 -26.08 -9.51
C LYS A 237 -13.48 -27.21 -9.38
N ASP A 238 -14.67 -26.88 -8.86
CA ASP A 238 -15.78 -27.80 -8.66
C ASP A 238 -17.05 -27.15 -9.24
N GLY A 239 -17.29 -27.42 -10.52
CA GLY A 239 -18.35 -26.72 -11.27
C GLY A 239 -18.06 -25.22 -11.44
N THR A 240 -18.92 -24.37 -10.88
CA THR A 240 -18.74 -22.91 -10.84
C THR A 240 -17.94 -22.43 -9.65
N ASP A 241 -17.81 -23.27 -8.61
CA ASP A 241 -17.19 -22.96 -7.33
C ASP A 241 -15.76 -23.48 -7.27
N PHE A 242 -15.07 -23.18 -6.18
CA PHE A 242 -13.78 -23.72 -5.81
C PHE A 242 -13.87 -24.49 -4.49
N LEU A 243 -13.24 -25.66 -4.47
CA LEU A 243 -12.95 -26.41 -3.26
C LEU A 243 -11.52 -26.10 -2.87
N VAL A 244 -11.36 -25.39 -1.76
CA VAL A 244 -10.07 -24.91 -1.26
C VAL A 244 -9.65 -25.73 -0.06
N THR A 245 -8.61 -26.55 -0.26
CA THR A 245 -8.05 -27.34 0.85
C THR A 245 -7.12 -26.49 1.68
N VAL A 246 -7.38 -26.40 2.98
CA VAL A 246 -6.60 -25.67 3.96
C VAL A 246 -6.12 -26.57 5.08
N GLU A 247 -5.02 -26.18 5.75
CA GLU A 247 -4.46 -26.90 6.90
C GLU A 247 -4.33 -25.94 8.09
N THR A 248 -4.89 -26.36 9.22
CA THR A 248 -4.77 -25.66 10.51
C THR A 248 -4.15 -26.62 11.53
N GLY A 249 -2.89 -26.40 11.91
CA GLY A 249 -2.12 -27.37 12.70
C GLY A 249 -1.91 -28.68 11.92
N SER A 250 -2.49 -29.78 12.41
CA SER A 250 -2.49 -31.10 11.75
C SER A 250 -3.82 -31.43 11.06
N GLU A 251 -4.81 -30.58 11.14
CA GLU A 251 -6.13 -30.80 10.57
C GLU A 251 -6.22 -30.21 9.16
N THR A 252 -6.61 -31.03 8.20
CA THR A 252 -6.91 -30.60 6.84
C THR A 252 -8.41 -30.50 6.64
N LYS A 253 -8.86 -29.40 6.00
CA LYS A 253 -10.27 -29.12 5.77
C LYS A 253 -10.50 -28.47 4.41
N ASP A 254 -11.64 -28.79 3.82
CA ASP A 254 -12.06 -28.15 2.58
C ASP A 254 -13.03 -27.00 2.87
N LEU A 255 -12.78 -25.86 2.26
CA LEU A 255 -13.65 -24.67 2.26
C LEU A 255 -14.22 -24.47 0.86
N ARG A 256 -15.49 -24.13 0.76
CA ARG A 256 -16.10 -23.72 -0.52
C ARG A 256 -16.04 -22.22 -0.68
N ALA A 257 -15.68 -21.76 -1.88
CA ALA A 257 -15.66 -20.37 -2.26
C ALA A 257 -16.05 -20.22 -3.74
N ASP A 258 -16.69 -19.10 -4.08
CA ASP A 258 -17.01 -18.74 -5.46
C ASP A 258 -15.86 -17.93 -6.08
N LEU A 259 -15.02 -17.34 -5.21
CA LEU A 259 -13.83 -16.58 -5.59
C LEU A 259 -12.72 -16.80 -4.55
N VAL A 260 -11.48 -16.98 -5.01
CA VAL A 260 -10.30 -17.07 -4.15
C VAL A 260 -9.35 -15.93 -4.49
N VAL A 261 -9.13 -15.02 -3.54
CA VAL A 261 -8.38 -13.77 -3.75
C VAL A 261 -6.99 -13.85 -3.14
N HIS A 262 -5.99 -13.46 -3.90
CA HIS A 262 -4.60 -13.41 -3.49
C HIS A 262 -4.29 -12.15 -2.67
N GLY A 263 -4.11 -12.31 -1.35
CA GLY A 263 -3.63 -11.27 -0.42
C GLY A 263 -2.36 -11.65 0.34
N ALA A 264 -1.60 -12.67 -0.14
CA ALA A 264 -0.46 -13.25 0.56
C ALA A 264 0.89 -12.53 0.30
N GLY A 265 0.83 -11.26 -0.04
CA GLY A 265 1.99 -10.40 -0.19
C GLY A 265 2.42 -10.13 -1.63
N ARG A 266 3.38 -9.22 -1.74
CA ARG A 266 3.95 -8.74 -3.00
C ARG A 266 5.47 -8.87 -2.97
N VAL A 267 6.10 -8.92 -4.14
CA VAL A 267 7.56 -8.97 -4.33
C VAL A 267 7.96 -7.95 -5.39
N ALA A 268 9.22 -7.52 -5.37
CA ALA A 268 9.75 -6.61 -6.38
C ALA A 268 9.56 -7.17 -7.80
N ALA A 269 9.09 -6.34 -8.73
CA ALA A 269 8.83 -6.73 -10.12
C ALA A 269 10.08 -6.52 -10.99
N ILE A 270 11.13 -7.31 -10.76
CA ILE A 270 12.46 -7.15 -11.37
C ILE A 270 12.94 -8.35 -12.18
N ASP A 271 12.25 -9.46 -12.10
CA ASP A 271 12.65 -10.75 -12.70
C ASP A 271 12.69 -10.74 -14.24
N GLN A 272 11.97 -9.84 -14.90
CA GLN A 272 11.96 -9.72 -16.36
C GLN A 272 13.06 -8.80 -16.91
N LEU A 273 13.81 -8.10 -16.03
CA LEU A 273 14.78 -7.08 -16.44
C LEU A 273 16.13 -7.61 -16.88
N ASP A 274 16.44 -8.90 -16.69
CA ASP A 274 17.77 -9.50 -16.91
C ASP A 274 18.89 -8.68 -16.24
N LEU A 275 18.76 -8.49 -14.92
CA LEU A 275 19.66 -7.67 -14.11
C LEU A 275 21.13 -8.15 -14.19
N ALA A 276 21.34 -9.45 -14.44
CA ALA A 276 22.68 -10.01 -14.60
C ALA A 276 23.43 -9.44 -15.81
N ALA A 277 22.74 -9.18 -16.92
CA ALA A 277 23.33 -8.54 -18.10
C ALA A 277 23.84 -7.12 -17.82
N ALA A 278 23.26 -6.44 -16.84
CA ALA A 278 23.66 -5.09 -16.39
C ALA A 278 24.61 -5.12 -15.18
N ASN A 279 25.07 -6.28 -14.72
CA ASN A 279 25.85 -6.41 -13.49
C ASN A 279 25.16 -5.78 -12.28
N VAL A 280 23.85 -6.03 -12.11
CA VAL A 280 23.04 -5.48 -10.99
C VAL A 280 22.71 -6.59 -10.01
N GLU A 281 23.15 -6.42 -8.77
CA GLU A 281 22.77 -7.29 -7.67
C GLU A 281 21.36 -7.02 -7.19
N ALA A 282 20.61 -8.10 -6.93
CA ALA A 282 19.25 -8.04 -6.38
C ALA A 282 19.00 -9.25 -5.48
N GLY A 283 18.10 -9.09 -4.53
CA GLY A 283 17.62 -10.14 -3.63
C GLY A 283 16.09 -10.20 -3.58
N ASP A 284 15.56 -10.93 -2.61
CA ASP A 284 14.11 -11.12 -2.41
C ASP A 284 13.35 -9.82 -2.18
N LYS A 285 14.02 -8.78 -1.70
CA LYS A 285 13.44 -7.46 -1.42
C LYS A 285 13.56 -6.47 -2.57
N GLY A 286 14.32 -6.79 -3.62
CA GLY A 286 14.52 -5.92 -4.77
C GLY A 286 15.98 -5.71 -5.12
N VAL A 287 16.25 -4.67 -5.89
CA VAL A 287 17.60 -4.25 -6.30
C VAL A 287 18.41 -3.81 -5.09
N ALA A 288 19.60 -4.37 -4.91
CA ALA A 288 20.53 -4.00 -3.84
C ALA A 288 21.06 -2.57 -4.08
N VAL A 289 20.73 -1.66 -3.17
CA VAL A 289 21.12 -0.25 -3.27
C VAL A 289 21.90 0.23 -2.04
N ASN A 290 22.76 1.21 -2.26
CA ASN A 290 23.44 1.91 -1.17
C ASN A 290 22.54 3.01 -0.55
N ALA A 291 23.05 3.72 0.43
CA ALA A 291 22.31 4.78 1.14
C ALA A 291 21.84 5.95 0.24
N TYR A 292 22.24 5.99 -1.01
CA TYR A 292 21.87 7.02 -1.99
C TYR A 292 20.93 6.51 -3.08
N LEU A 293 20.37 5.29 -2.90
CA LEU A 293 19.52 4.59 -3.86
C LEU A 293 20.24 4.18 -5.16
N GLN A 294 21.59 4.19 -5.17
CA GLN A 294 22.39 3.70 -6.27
C GLN A 294 22.70 2.21 -6.09
N SER A 295 22.65 1.43 -7.16
CA SER A 295 23.04 0.03 -7.15
C SER A 295 24.43 -0.16 -6.53
N THR A 296 24.57 -1.21 -5.72
CA THR A 296 25.84 -1.59 -5.07
C THR A 296 26.89 -2.12 -6.04
N SER A 297 26.45 -2.59 -7.22
CA SER A 297 27.30 -3.29 -8.19
C SER A 297 27.44 -2.57 -9.53
N ASN A 298 26.46 -1.72 -9.95
CA ASN A 298 26.58 -0.90 -11.16
C ASN A 298 26.28 0.59 -10.85
N PRO A 299 27.29 1.49 -10.89
CA PRO A 299 27.13 2.89 -10.51
C PRO A 299 26.26 3.72 -11.47
N LYS A 300 25.95 3.22 -12.66
CA LYS A 300 25.03 3.87 -13.60
C LYS A 300 23.55 3.64 -13.24
N ILE A 301 23.26 2.70 -12.36
CA ILE A 301 21.90 2.24 -12.06
C ILE A 301 21.48 2.68 -10.65
N TYR A 302 20.27 3.21 -10.56
CA TYR A 302 19.56 3.53 -9.34
C TYR A 302 18.27 2.73 -9.28
N ALA A 303 17.72 2.53 -8.07
CA ALA A 303 16.40 1.94 -7.91
C ALA A 303 15.60 2.69 -6.85
N ALA A 304 14.26 2.73 -6.99
CA ALA A 304 13.37 3.45 -6.10
C ALA A 304 11.98 2.81 -6.02
N GLY A 305 11.31 3.00 -4.88
CA GLY A 305 10.03 2.39 -4.57
C GLY A 305 10.14 0.88 -4.37
N ASP A 306 9.04 0.16 -4.53
CA ASP A 306 8.93 -1.27 -4.20
C ASP A 306 9.89 -2.19 -5.00
N ALA A 307 10.60 -1.67 -5.99
CA ALA A 307 11.63 -2.40 -6.75
C ALA A 307 13.00 -2.37 -6.08
N ALA A 308 13.22 -1.52 -5.07
CA ALA A 308 14.51 -1.31 -4.40
C ALA A 308 14.52 -1.92 -3.00
N ASP A 309 15.63 -2.55 -2.61
CA ASP A 309 15.85 -3.00 -1.22
C ASP A 309 16.29 -1.81 -0.36
N THR A 310 15.31 -1.12 0.22
CA THR A 310 15.49 0.03 1.10
C THR A 310 14.86 -0.23 2.48
N GLN A 311 15.07 0.69 3.41
CA GLN A 311 14.37 0.70 4.70
C GLN A 311 12.96 1.32 4.59
N GLY A 312 12.62 1.88 3.43
CA GLY A 312 11.32 2.51 3.18
C GLY A 312 10.20 1.48 3.13
N ALA A 313 9.07 1.79 3.73
CA ALA A 313 7.87 0.98 3.59
C ALA A 313 7.36 1.02 2.13
N PRO A 314 6.77 -0.07 1.60
CA PRO A 314 6.25 -0.14 0.23
C PRO A 314 4.96 0.69 0.10
N LEU A 315 5.11 2.01 0.13
CA LEU A 315 4.03 3.00 0.09
C LEU A 315 4.25 4.02 -1.03
N THR A 316 3.18 4.47 -1.64
CA THR A 316 3.22 5.47 -2.71
C THR A 316 3.99 6.74 -2.32
N PRO A 317 3.77 7.38 -1.14
CA PRO A 317 4.54 8.57 -0.76
C PRO A 317 6.03 8.29 -0.57
N VAL A 318 6.41 7.08 -0.13
CA VAL A 318 7.81 6.64 -0.05
C VAL A 318 8.40 6.51 -1.45
N ALA A 319 7.71 5.86 -2.37
CA ALA A 319 8.14 5.73 -3.76
C ALA A 319 8.35 7.11 -4.44
N VAL A 320 7.43 8.06 -4.23
CA VAL A 320 7.57 9.45 -4.70
C VAL A 320 8.81 10.11 -4.11
N PHE A 321 9.02 9.96 -2.81
CA PHE A 321 10.15 10.53 -2.10
C PHE A 321 11.49 9.94 -2.60
N GLU A 322 11.57 8.62 -2.68
CA GLU A 322 12.76 7.92 -3.19
C GLU A 322 13.06 8.27 -4.64
N GLY A 323 12.06 8.34 -5.52
CA GLY A 323 12.24 8.79 -6.89
C GLY A 323 12.87 10.19 -6.97
N LYS A 324 12.43 11.14 -6.13
CA LYS A 324 13.00 12.48 -6.03
C LYS A 324 14.42 12.49 -5.49
N VAL A 325 14.75 11.60 -4.53
CA VAL A 325 16.10 11.45 -3.98
C VAL A 325 17.04 10.83 -5.01
N ALA A 326 16.64 9.74 -5.68
CA ALA A 326 17.41 9.12 -6.75
C ALA A 326 17.73 10.11 -7.87
N ALA A 327 16.74 10.86 -8.35
CA ALA A 327 16.93 11.92 -9.34
C ALA A 327 17.92 13.00 -8.87
N SER A 328 17.82 13.42 -7.60
CA SER A 328 18.78 14.38 -7.02
C SER A 328 20.20 13.87 -7.03
N ASN A 329 20.38 12.59 -6.70
CA ASN A 329 21.69 11.94 -6.64
C ASN A 329 22.28 11.71 -8.04
N MET A 330 21.46 11.33 -9.02
CA MET A 330 21.90 11.26 -10.42
C MET A 330 22.37 12.63 -10.95
N LEU A 331 21.61 13.70 -10.67
CA LEU A 331 21.90 15.06 -11.16
C LEU A 331 23.11 15.72 -10.50
N LYS A 332 23.38 15.42 -9.21
CA LYS A 332 24.34 16.20 -8.38
C LYS A 332 25.43 15.35 -7.74
N GLY A 333 25.48 14.06 -8.08
CA GLY A 333 26.28 13.07 -7.34
C GLY A 333 25.59 12.67 -6.01
N ASN A 334 26.02 11.56 -5.45
CA ASN A 334 25.43 10.96 -4.25
C ASN A 334 25.62 11.85 -3.01
N ARG A 335 24.63 12.67 -2.68
CA ARG A 335 24.65 13.64 -1.56
C ARG A 335 23.45 13.54 -0.62
N THR A 336 22.32 13.02 -1.12
CA THR A 336 21.06 13.00 -0.39
C THR A 336 20.71 11.56 -0.02
N LYS A 337 20.51 11.30 1.26
CA LYS A 337 19.97 10.02 1.76
C LYS A 337 18.48 10.16 2.01
N PRO A 338 17.65 9.16 1.71
CA PRO A 338 16.27 9.18 2.12
C PRO A 338 16.17 9.11 3.65
N ASP A 339 15.27 9.91 4.20
CA ASP A 339 14.91 9.92 5.61
C ASP A 339 13.45 9.45 5.76
N TYR A 340 13.27 8.30 6.39
CA TYR A 340 11.96 7.65 6.56
C TYR A 340 11.30 7.95 7.91
N ALA A 341 11.89 8.81 8.75
CA ALA A 341 11.29 9.18 10.03
C ALA A 341 9.90 9.81 9.81
N GLY A 342 8.94 9.40 10.63
CA GLY A 342 7.60 9.98 10.62
C GLY A 342 6.78 9.69 9.35
N VAL A 343 7.09 8.63 8.59
CA VAL A 343 6.24 8.18 7.47
C VAL A 343 5.05 7.39 8.01
N PRO A 344 3.82 7.89 7.86
CA PRO A 344 2.63 7.18 8.32
C PRO A 344 2.21 6.08 7.34
N SER A 345 1.49 5.09 7.88
CA SER A 345 0.87 4.02 7.13
C SER A 345 -0.56 3.78 7.62
N ALA A 346 -1.47 3.41 6.71
CA ALA A 346 -2.84 3.09 7.03
C ALA A 346 -3.33 1.87 6.26
N VAL A 347 -4.18 1.09 6.93
CA VAL A 347 -5.04 0.07 6.32
C VAL A 347 -6.43 0.69 6.23
N PHE A 348 -6.92 0.86 5.02
CA PHE A 348 -8.18 1.55 4.74
C PHE A 348 -9.39 0.60 4.88
N THR A 349 -9.47 -0.09 6.01
CA THR A 349 -10.68 -0.76 6.48
C THR A 349 -11.76 0.26 6.89
N VAL A 350 -12.90 -0.21 7.33
CA VAL A 350 -13.95 0.62 7.94
C VAL A 350 -14.23 0.03 9.32
N PRO A 351 -13.79 0.72 10.42
CA PRO A 351 -12.99 1.94 10.49
C PRO A 351 -11.53 1.78 10.03
N GLU A 352 -10.80 2.89 9.89
CA GLU A 352 -9.38 2.90 9.46
C GLU A 352 -8.45 2.50 10.61
N LEU A 353 -7.41 1.72 10.26
CA LEU A 353 -6.29 1.43 11.16
C LEU A 353 -5.03 2.12 10.63
N SER A 354 -4.43 2.98 11.43
CA SER A 354 -3.25 3.76 11.03
C SER A 354 -2.13 3.72 12.07
N ARG A 355 -0.89 3.90 11.60
CA ARG A 355 0.30 3.95 12.45
C ARG A 355 1.35 4.89 11.92
N VAL A 356 2.23 5.35 12.81
CA VAL A 356 3.50 6.00 12.48
C VAL A 356 4.51 5.75 13.60
N GLY A 357 5.79 5.66 13.24
CA GLY A 357 6.86 5.43 14.21
C GLY A 357 6.92 4.00 14.74
N MET A 358 7.45 3.84 15.96
CA MET A 358 7.74 2.55 16.58
C MET A 358 6.50 1.89 17.18
N LEU A 359 6.46 0.56 17.15
CA LEU A 359 5.61 -0.23 18.02
C LEU A 359 6.14 -0.17 19.46
N GLU A 360 5.31 -0.49 20.44
CA GLU A 360 5.72 -0.51 21.85
C GLU A 360 6.88 -1.45 22.09
N GLU A 361 6.83 -2.66 21.51
CA GLU A 361 7.90 -3.63 21.63
C GLU A 361 9.21 -3.10 21.03
N GLU A 362 9.14 -2.48 19.85
CA GLU A 362 10.30 -1.91 19.15
C GLU A 362 10.96 -0.78 19.97
N ALA A 363 10.16 0.08 20.61
CA ALA A 363 10.66 1.17 21.44
C ALA A 363 11.36 0.64 22.70
N ARG A 364 10.80 -0.40 23.35
CA ARG A 364 11.41 -1.07 24.51
C ARG A 364 12.70 -1.80 24.13
N GLU A 365 12.71 -2.52 23.01
CA GLU A 365 13.90 -3.22 22.50
C GLU A 365 15.03 -2.24 22.11
N ALA A 366 14.66 -1.05 21.63
CA ALA A 366 15.61 0.04 21.35
C ALA A 366 16.17 0.71 22.62
N GLY A 367 15.66 0.35 23.82
CA GLY A 367 16.14 0.84 25.11
C GLY A 367 15.55 2.16 25.57
N HIS A 368 14.44 2.63 24.95
CA HIS A 368 13.75 3.82 25.41
C HIS A 368 12.99 3.58 26.73
N ASP A 369 13.05 4.54 27.65
CA ASP A 369 12.11 4.60 28.79
C ASP A 369 10.83 5.28 28.32
N ILE A 370 9.78 4.46 28.14
CA ILE A 370 8.56 4.91 27.49
C ILE A 370 7.39 5.10 28.45
N ARG A 371 6.54 6.07 28.12
CA ARG A 371 5.18 6.22 28.62
C ARG A 371 4.24 5.85 27.45
N VAL A 372 3.35 4.91 27.71
CA VAL A 372 2.30 4.54 26.75
C VAL A 372 0.98 5.17 27.20
N VAL A 373 0.32 5.85 26.29
CA VAL A 373 -1.01 6.44 26.50
C VAL A 373 -1.99 5.68 25.63
N GLU A 374 -2.90 4.97 26.26
CA GLU A 374 -3.96 4.19 25.61
C GLU A 374 -5.32 4.78 25.93
N ASN A 375 -6.13 4.97 24.90
CA ASN A 375 -7.49 5.46 25.07
C ASN A 375 -8.47 4.58 24.28
N ASP A 376 -9.54 4.13 24.93
CA ASP A 376 -10.75 3.73 24.23
C ASP A 376 -11.51 5.01 23.89
N THR A 377 -11.71 5.26 22.60
CA THR A 377 -12.26 6.52 22.11
C THR A 377 -13.67 6.36 21.51
N GLY A 378 -14.27 5.16 21.64
CA GLY A 378 -15.58 4.86 21.07
C GLY A 378 -16.71 5.77 21.57
N ASP A 379 -16.64 6.20 22.81
CA ASP A 379 -17.61 7.12 23.46
C ASP A 379 -17.21 8.59 23.40
N TRP A 380 -16.05 8.92 22.78
CA TRP A 380 -15.69 10.33 22.53
C TRP A 380 -16.65 10.93 21.53
N TYR A 381 -16.93 12.24 21.68
CA TYR A 381 -17.92 12.93 20.84
C TYR A 381 -17.71 12.73 19.34
N SER A 382 -16.49 12.75 18.87
CA SER A 382 -16.14 12.57 17.45
C SER A 382 -16.57 11.22 16.87
N ASN A 383 -16.49 10.15 17.67
CA ASN A 383 -16.90 8.80 17.29
C ASN A 383 -18.37 8.52 17.62
N LEU A 384 -18.84 9.00 18.78
CA LEU A 384 -20.24 8.89 19.20
C LEU A 384 -21.20 9.51 18.16
N ARG A 385 -20.87 10.69 17.62
CA ARG A 385 -21.73 11.38 16.62
C ARG A 385 -21.93 10.59 15.33
N VAL A 386 -20.99 9.71 14.96
CA VAL A 386 -21.08 8.84 13.78
C VAL A 386 -21.51 7.41 14.12
N GLY A 387 -21.67 7.12 15.41
CA GLY A 387 -22.12 5.83 15.92
C GLY A 387 -21.07 4.73 15.90
N GLU A 388 -19.79 5.02 15.66
CA GLU A 388 -18.73 4.02 15.63
C GLU A 388 -18.08 3.87 17.01
N SER A 389 -18.21 2.68 17.60
CA SER A 389 -17.63 2.31 18.89
C SER A 389 -16.26 1.62 18.77
N CYS A 390 -15.93 1.09 17.59
CA CYS A 390 -14.63 0.49 17.34
C CYS A 390 -13.59 1.59 17.06
N ALA A 391 -13.19 2.29 18.14
CA ALA A 391 -12.22 3.38 18.05
C ALA A 391 -11.30 3.37 19.26
N ALA A 392 -10.00 3.44 19.03
CA ALA A 392 -8.99 3.47 20.10
C ALA A 392 -7.68 4.10 19.60
N THR A 393 -6.88 4.59 20.55
CA THR A 393 -5.56 5.16 20.27
C THR A 393 -4.52 4.63 21.24
N LYS A 394 -3.28 4.46 20.75
CA LYS A 394 -2.10 4.13 21.53
C LYS A 394 -0.95 5.03 21.10
N VAL A 395 -0.43 5.86 22.00
CA VAL A 395 0.68 6.78 21.73
C VAL A 395 1.86 6.41 22.62
N ILE A 396 3.03 6.25 22.01
CA ILE A 396 4.28 5.86 22.65
C ILE A 396 5.17 7.10 22.75
N ILE A 397 5.53 7.47 23.95
CA ILE A 397 6.22 8.71 24.28
C ILE A 397 7.52 8.37 25.03
N ASP A 398 8.62 8.95 24.63
CA ASP A 398 9.88 8.90 25.37
C ASP A 398 9.78 9.77 26.63
N LYS A 399 10.04 9.21 27.80
CA LYS A 399 9.85 9.93 29.08
C LYS A 399 10.89 11.02 29.30
N ASP A 400 12.10 10.82 28.80
CA ASP A 400 13.19 11.76 29.03
C ASP A 400 13.04 13.03 28.19
N SER A 401 12.67 12.85 26.91
CA SER A 401 12.56 13.95 25.95
C SER A 401 11.14 14.46 25.74
N ASP A 402 10.10 13.77 26.23
CA ASP A 402 8.66 14.02 25.97
C ASP A 402 8.32 13.97 24.47
N THR A 403 9.19 13.39 23.62
CA THR A 403 8.96 13.27 22.18
C THR A 403 8.13 12.03 21.87
N ILE A 404 7.42 12.07 20.74
CA ILE A 404 6.62 10.95 20.27
C ILE A 404 7.49 9.97 19.51
N LEU A 405 7.53 8.70 19.96
CA LEU A 405 8.22 7.60 19.31
C LEU A 405 7.31 6.86 18.33
N GLY A 406 6.02 6.74 18.66
CA GLY A 406 5.04 6.07 17.84
C GLY A 406 3.62 6.46 18.18
N ALA A 407 2.72 6.32 17.19
CA ALA A 407 1.29 6.48 17.36
C ALA A 407 0.54 5.45 16.52
N HIS A 408 -0.49 4.85 17.11
CA HIS A 408 -1.32 3.81 16.53
C HIS A 408 -2.78 4.17 16.79
N LEU A 409 -3.57 4.25 15.73
CA LEU A 409 -4.92 4.77 15.79
C LEU A 409 -5.88 3.83 15.03
N LEU A 410 -6.99 3.50 15.63
CA LEU A 410 -8.11 2.80 15.01
C LEU A 410 -9.37 3.65 15.18
N GLY A 411 -10.02 4.03 14.10
CA GLY A 411 -11.25 4.84 14.16
C GLY A 411 -11.54 5.60 12.88
N PRO A 412 -12.72 6.23 12.79
CA PRO A 412 -13.10 7.08 11.65
C PRO A 412 -12.19 8.31 11.50
N GLU A 413 -11.76 8.61 10.28
CA GLU A 413 -10.91 9.76 9.94
C GLU A 413 -9.51 9.74 10.61
N TYR A 414 -9.14 8.66 11.29
CA TYR A 414 -7.84 8.57 11.97
C TYR A 414 -6.67 8.43 10.99
N GLY A 415 -6.94 8.06 9.75
CA GLY A 415 -5.96 8.14 8.66
C GLY A 415 -5.51 9.56 8.33
N GLU A 416 -6.32 10.59 8.65
CA GLU A 416 -5.92 12.00 8.55
C GLU A 416 -5.16 12.46 9.80
N ILE A 417 -5.58 12.02 10.98
CA ILE A 417 -4.96 12.41 12.25
C ILE A 417 -3.54 11.87 12.39
N ILE A 418 -3.26 10.68 11.90
CA ILE A 418 -1.93 10.08 11.98
C ILE A 418 -0.84 10.96 11.33
N ASN A 419 -1.20 11.82 10.38
CA ASN A 419 -0.27 12.75 9.75
C ASN A 419 0.30 13.79 10.72
N PHE A 420 -0.45 14.21 11.75
CA PHE A 420 0.05 15.13 12.79
C PHE A 420 1.13 14.44 13.63
N PHE A 421 0.93 13.17 13.98
CA PHE A 421 1.95 12.40 14.67
C PHE A 421 3.18 12.15 13.79
N GLY A 422 2.97 11.90 12.49
CA GLY A 422 4.06 11.79 11.52
C GLY A 422 4.91 13.07 11.45
N LEU A 423 4.23 14.23 11.40
CA LEU A 423 4.90 15.52 11.42
C LEU A 423 5.64 15.76 12.75
N ALA A 424 5.02 15.40 13.87
CA ALA A 424 5.64 15.53 15.19
C ALA A 424 6.93 14.70 15.31
N ILE A 425 6.91 13.44 14.89
CA ILE A 425 8.10 12.58 14.88
C ILE A 425 9.19 13.17 13.98
N ARG A 426 8.84 13.60 12.77
CA ARG A 426 9.79 14.16 11.81
C ARG A 426 10.47 15.42 12.30
N LEU A 427 9.76 16.26 13.05
CA LEU A 427 10.27 17.52 13.58
C LEU A 427 10.78 17.42 15.03
N GLY A 428 10.68 16.25 15.65
CA GLY A 428 11.08 16.06 17.06
C GLY A 428 10.23 16.88 18.04
N LEU A 429 8.92 17.04 17.75
CA LEU A 429 8.00 17.78 18.62
C LEU A 429 7.67 16.97 19.87
N THR A 430 7.51 17.67 20.98
CA THR A 430 7.07 17.09 22.25
C THR A 430 5.55 16.98 22.32
N THR A 431 5.04 16.21 23.29
CA THR A 431 3.59 16.18 23.58
C THR A 431 3.09 17.56 23.98
N SER A 432 3.91 18.32 24.70
CA SER A 432 3.64 19.70 25.08
C SER A 432 3.49 20.64 23.88
N ASP A 433 4.28 20.41 22.80
CA ASP A 433 4.16 21.21 21.57
C ASP A 433 2.86 20.89 20.83
N LEU A 434 2.50 19.61 20.74
CA LEU A 434 1.23 19.21 20.12
C LEU A 434 0.01 19.75 20.87
N LYS A 435 0.05 19.79 22.20
CA LYS A 435 -1.03 20.33 23.03
C LYS A 435 -1.22 21.86 22.87
N LYS A 436 -0.26 22.56 22.27
CA LYS A 436 -0.41 24.00 21.93
C LYS A 436 -1.28 24.21 20.69
N MET A 437 -1.55 23.15 19.92
CA MET A 437 -2.40 23.28 18.72
C MET A 437 -3.83 23.63 19.10
N VAL A 438 -4.35 24.71 18.50
CA VAL A 438 -5.75 25.10 18.60
C VAL A 438 -6.47 24.57 17.36
N SER A 439 -7.30 23.55 17.57
CA SER A 439 -7.98 22.84 16.49
C SER A 439 -9.37 23.40 16.20
N VAL A 440 -9.86 23.17 14.99
CA VAL A 440 -11.28 23.37 14.67
C VAL A 440 -12.13 22.45 15.55
N TYR A 441 -13.17 23.01 16.18
CA TYR A 441 -14.08 22.25 17.04
C TYR A 441 -15.53 22.40 16.54
N PRO A 442 -16.32 21.31 16.53
CA PRO A 442 -15.95 19.93 16.84
C PRO A 442 -15.38 19.20 15.63
N SER A 443 -14.23 18.53 15.79
CA SER A 443 -13.59 17.70 14.77
C SER A 443 -12.74 16.60 15.43
N VAL A 444 -12.38 15.56 14.69
CA VAL A 444 -11.47 14.51 15.18
C VAL A 444 -10.10 15.12 15.53
N GLY A 445 -9.66 16.14 14.81
CA GLY A 445 -8.43 16.89 15.14
C GLY A 445 -8.45 17.59 16.50
N SER A 446 -9.64 17.92 17.04
CA SER A 446 -9.76 18.51 18.37
C SER A 446 -9.49 17.53 19.51
N ASP A 447 -9.49 16.21 19.22
CA ASP A 447 -9.23 15.15 20.19
C ASP A 447 -7.73 14.91 20.40
N LEU A 448 -6.86 15.48 19.54
CA LEU A 448 -5.41 15.23 19.56
C LEU A 448 -4.79 15.45 20.95
N GLY A 449 -5.18 16.53 21.65
CA GLY A 449 -4.69 16.82 22.99
C GLY A 449 -5.08 15.74 24.01
N SER A 450 -6.28 15.19 23.89
CA SER A 450 -6.78 14.10 24.75
C SER A 450 -6.10 12.76 24.45
N MET A 451 -5.72 12.51 23.20
CA MET A 451 -4.94 11.31 22.81
C MET A 451 -3.54 11.27 23.48
N LEU A 452 -3.07 12.37 24.03
CA LEU A 452 -1.75 12.52 24.67
C LEU A 452 -1.83 12.56 26.21
N SER A 453 -3.00 12.27 26.81
CA SER A 453 -3.25 12.49 28.24
C SER A 453 -3.58 11.22 28.97
#